data_fa49e73ab5d4d17b257aef6434f8fe8e
#
_entry.id   fa49e73ab5d4d17b257aef6434f8fe8e
#
_cell.length_a   1.000
_cell.length_b   1.000
_cell.length_c   1.000
_cell.angle_alpha   90.00
_cell.angle_beta   90.00
_cell.angle_gamma   90.00
#
_symmetry.space_group_name_H-M   'P 1'
#
loop_
_entity.id
_entity.type
_entity.pdbx_description
1 polymer ?
#
loop_
_entity_poly.entity_id
_entity_poly.type
_entity_poly.pdbx_seq_one_letter_code
_entity_poly.pdbx_strand_id
1 'polypeptide(L)'
;IWNGLPDSTSNGPVVNFLRLAHTKTMDKPEGYSQETMQAIAKKYAKQAQQINKTRNTNMTDNTVIMMLSETFSDPTRVPGVSFSADPIPNIRQIKTQTTSGLMLSPGYGGGTANIEYQALTGLSMANYSPTLSIAYQQLVPSLKWAPTINQAWNAANGSKKASIALHAFNRNMYFRDLNYKKFQFSQFFATDGKPQLT
;
A
#
# COMPACT_ATOMS: atom_id res chain seq x y z
N ILE A 1 -3.05 13.99 9.82
CA ILE A 1 -3.76 12.79 10.35
C ILE A 1 -5.19 13.19 10.54
N TRP A 2 -6.09 12.60 9.75
CA TRP A 2 -7.51 12.85 9.94
C TRP A 2 -8.00 12.08 11.17
N ASN A 3 -8.42 12.81 12.19
CA ASN A 3 -9.07 12.25 13.35
C ASN A 3 -10.47 12.85 13.40
N GLY A 4 -11.48 12.13 12.91
CA GLY A 4 -12.83 12.65 12.66
C GLY A 4 -13.50 13.34 13.85
N LEU A 5 -13.21 12.90 15.07
CA LEU A 5 -13.76 13.51 16.30
C LEU A 5 -13.11 14.87 16.63
N PRO A 6 -11.77 15.00 16.75
CA PRO A 6 -11.14 16.30 16.97
C PRO A 6 -11.40 17.30 15.85
N ASP A 7 -11.40 16.85 14.57
CA ASP A 7 -11.71 17.73 13.45
C ASP A 7 -13.14 18.23 13.48
N SER A 8 -14.11 17.39 13.85
CA SER A 8 -15.51 17.77 14.01
C SER A 8 -15.71 18.70 15.22
N THR A 9 -14.93 18.51 16.28
CA THR A 9 -14.98 19.38 17.46
C THR A 9 -14.40 20.76 17.17
N SER A 10 -13.30 20.81 16.38
CA SER A 10 -12.62 22.08 16.06
C SER A 10 -13.33 22.89 14.98
N ASN A 11 -13.86 22.23 13.95
CA ASN A 11 -14.41 22.88 12.76
C ASN A 11 -15.95 22.79 12.67
N GLY A 12 -16.57 22.04 13.54
CA GLY A 12 -17.99 21.72 13.50
C GLY A 12 -18.34 20.63 12.46
N PRO A 13 -19.43 19.89 12.67
CA PRO A 13 -19.80 18.76 11.84
C PRO A 13 -20.14 19.14 10.38
N VAL A 14 -20.73 20.30 10.16
CA VAL A 14 -21.12 20.79 8.83
C VAL A 14 -19.89 21.10 7.98
N VAL A 15 -18.92 21.82 8.54
CA VAL A 15 -17.67 22.15 7.84
C VAL A 15 -16.88 20.89 7.52
N ASN A 16 -16.85 19.95 8.46
CA ASN A 16 -16.18 18.68 8.25
C ASN A 16 -16.86 17.83 7.15
N PHE A 17 -18.18 17.80 7.15
CA PHE A 17 -18.95 17.14 6.09
C PHE A 17 -18.67 17.76 4.71
N LEU A 18 -18.68 19.07 4.59
CA LEU A 18 -18.40 19.78 3.33
C LEU A 18 -16.96 19.52 2.83
N ARG A 19 -15.99 19.49 3.73
CA ARG A 19 -14.60 19.13 3.40
C ARG A 19 -14.49 17.72 2.86
N LEU A 20 -15.24 16.77 3.42
CA LEU A 20 -15.22 15.37 2.98
C LEU A 20 -16.03 15.14 1.70
N ALA A 21 -17.12 15.89 1.50
CA ALA A 21 -17.95 15.79 0.31
C ALA A 21 -17.25 16.21 -0.98
N HIS A 22 -16.20 17.01 -0.90
CA HIS A 22 -15.43 17.54 -2.03
C HIS A 22 -14.00 16.99 -2.10
N THR A 23 -13.78 15.74 -1.76
CA THR A 23 -12.47 15.13 -1.90
C THR A 23 -12.09 15.03 -3.37
N LYS A 24 -11.14 15.84 -3.80
CA LYS A 24 -10.55 15.77 -5.13
C LYS A 24 -9.48 14.68 -5.15
N THR A 25 -9.58 13.74 -6.07
CA THR A 25 -8.60 12.65 -6.16
C THR A 25 -7.24 13.18 -6.64
N MET A 26 -7.25 13.90 -7.77
CA MET A 26 -6.05 14.52 -8.35
C MET A 26 -6.46 15.54 -9.41
N ASP A 27 -5.54 16.41 -9.77
CA ASP A 27 -5.73 17.28 -10.94
C ASP A 27 -5.61 16.46 -12.23
N LYS A 28 -6.40 16.84 -13.24
CA LYS A 28 -6.24 16.26 -14.56
C LYS A 28 -4.92 16.79 -15.14
N PRO A 29 -3.94 15.93 -15.45
CA PRO A 29 -2.67 16.37 -16.02
C PRO A 29 -2.86 17.07 -17.37
N GLU A 30 -1.98 17.99 -17.68
CA GLU A 30 -1.90 18.58 -19.01
C GLU A 30 -1.66 17.48 -20.06
N GLY A 31 -2.29 17.57 -21.21
CA GLY A 31 -2.18 16.58 -22.28
C GLY A 31 -2.86 15.23 -21.98
N TYR A 32 -3.70 15.13 -20.95
CA TYR A 32 -4.45 13.92 -20.67
C TYR A 32 -5.51 13.65 -21.76
N SER A 33 -5.21 12.71 -22.64
CA SER A 33 -6.08 12.24 -23.72
C SER A 33 -5.97 10.71 -23.87
N GLN A 34 -6.90 10.13 -24.61
CA GLN A 34 -6.85 8.70 -24.91
C GLN A 34 -5.57 8.33 -25.66
N GLU A 35 -5.17 9.15 -26.63
CA GLU A 35 -3.96 8.95 -27.43
C GLU A 35 -2.71 8.96 -26.56
N THR A 36 -2.60 9.94 -25.67
CA THR A 36 -1.48 10.05 -24.72
C THR A 36 -1.41 8.81 -23.82
N MET A 37 -2.55 8.37 -23.28
CA MET A 37 -2.58 7.17 -22.42
C MET A 37 -2.21 5.91 -23.18
N GLN A 38 -2.65 5.74 -24.41
CA GLN A 38 -2.26 4.62 -25.27
C GLN A 38 -0.78 4.65 -25.61
N ALA A 39 -0.22 5.82 -25.90
CA ALA A 39 1.21 5.98 -26.17
C ALA A 39 2.06 5.62 -24.95
N ILE A 40 1.66 6.05 -23.74
CA ILE A 40 2.31 5.70 -22.48
C ILE A 40 2.23 4.17 -22.24
N ALA A 41 1.06 3.57 -22.40
CA ALA A 41 0.89 2.14 -22.24
C ALA A 41 1.78 1.34 -23.20
N LYS A 42 1.83 1.73 -24.48
CA LYS A 42 2.70 1.11 -25.48
C LYS A 42 4.19 1.25 -25.16
N LYS A 43 4.60 2.44 -24.67
CA LYS A 43 5.99 2.69 -24.24
C LYS A 43 6.40 1.72 -23.12
N TYR A 44 5.60 1.62 -22.07
CA TYR A 44 5.93 0.78 -20.92
C TYR A 44 5.77 -0.72 -21.20
N ALA A 45 4.82 -1.12 -22.07
CA ALA A 45 4.74 -2.49 -22.56
C ALA A 45 6.02 -2.92 -23.29
N LYS A 46 6.57 -2.04 -24.16
CA LYS A 46 7.85 -2.28 -24.82
C LYS A 46 9.01 -2.40 -23.84
N GLN A 47 9.06 -1.55 -22.81
CA GLN A 47 10.09 -1.63 -21.77
C GLN A 47 9.98 -2.93 -20.98
N ALA A 48 8.77 -3.34 -20.58
CA ALA A 48 8.53 -4.59 -19.89
C ALA A 48 8.99 -5.81 -20.72
N GLN A 49 8.71 -5.81 -22.03
CA GLN A 49 9.20 -6.85 -22.94
C GLN A 49 10.74 -6.93 -22.98
N GLN A 50 11.43 -5.79 -22.99
CA GLN A 50 12.89 -5.77 -22.95
C GLN A 50 13.44 -6.32 -21.63
N ILE A 51 12.88 -5.90 -20.50
CA ILE A 51 13.28 -6.40 -19.19
C ILE A 51 13.04 -7.91 -19.09
N ASN A 52 11.91 -8.41 -19.61
CA ASN A 52 11.58 -9.83 -19.55
C ASN A 52 12.51 -10.73 -20.37
N LYS A 53 13.22 -10.19 -21.35
CA LYS A 53 14.24 -10.94 -22.09
C LYS A 53 15.41 -11.42 -21.23
N THR A 54 15.70 -10.73 -20.15
CA THR A 54 16.79 -11.06 -19.21
C THR A 54 16.30 -11.83 -17.97
N ARG A 55 14.99 -12.02 -17.85
CA ARG A 55 14.39 -12.79 -16.74
C ARG A 55 14.24 -14.24 -17.16
N ASN A 56 14.76 -15.14 -16.35
CA ASN A 56 14.76 -16.59 -16.57
C ASN A 56 13.92 -17.36 -15.55
N THR A 57 13.30 -16.66 -14.61
CA THR A 57 12.40 -17.25 -13.62
C THR A 57 11.04 -16.55 -13.64
N ASN A 58 9.98 -17.34 -13.43
CA ASN A 58 8.64 -16.84 -13.32
C ASN A 58 8.31 -16.64 -11.83
N MET A 59 7.87 -15.44 -11.45
CA MET A 59 7.50 -15.15 -10.06
C MET A 59 6.33 -16.03 -9.58
N THR A 60 5.45 -16.44 -10.49
CA THR A 60 4.28 -17.27 -10.18
C THR A 60 4.62 -18.71 -9.82
N ASP A 61 5.86 -19.16 -10.08
CA ASP A 61 6.34 -20.50 -9.69
C ASP A 61 6.76 -20.57 -8.22
N ASN A 62 6.65 -19.46 -7.50
CA ASN A 62 7.05 -19.33 -6.10
C ASN A 62 5.89 -18.87 -5.21
N THR A 63 5.99 -19.14 -3.92
CA THR A 63 5.17 -18.48 -2.91
C THR A 63 5.84 -17.19 -2.49
N VAL A 64 5.13 -16.07 -2.61
CA VAL A 64 5.62 -14.76 -2.18
C VAL A 64 4.87 -14.33 -0.93
N ILE A 65 5.60 -14.05 0.14
CA ILE A 65 5.08 -13.54 1.41
C ILE A 65 5.53 -12.09 1.53
N MET A 66 4.57 -11.16 1.53
CA MET A 66 4.82 -9.74 1.79
C MET A 66 4.41 -9.43 3.22
N MET A 67 5.37 -9.06 4.05
CA MET A 67 5.13 -8.64 5.42
C MET A 67 5.34 -7.13 5.54
N LEU A 68 4.26 -6.40 5.84
CA LEU A 68 4.33 -4.99 6.18
C LEU A 68 4.44 -4.83 7.69
N SER A 69 5.62 -4.43 8.17
CA SER A 69 5.87 -4.03 9.56
C SER A 69 6.20 -2.54 9.58
N GLU A 70 5.18 -1.72 9.52
CA GLU A 70 5.30 -0.27 9.27
C GLU A 70 6.00 0.47 10.41
N THR A 71 5.79 0.05 11.65
CA THR A 71 6.44 0.65 12.82
C THR A 71 7.87 0.17 13.05
N PHE A 72 8.33 -0.85 12.30
CA PHE A 72 9.69 -1.34 12.41
C PHE A 72 10.68 -0.31 11.85
N SER A 73 11.68 0.02 12.66
CA SER A 73 12.79 0.90 12.26
C SER A 73 14.08 0.42 12.90
N ASP A 74 15.21 0.83 12.33
CA ASP A 74 16.53 0.62 12.96
C ASP A 74 16.77 1.73 14.00
N PRO A 75 16.69 1.42 15.31
CA PRO A 75 16.80 2.43 16.34
C PRO A 75 18.22 3.03 16.44
N THR A 76 19.23 2.36 15.90
CA THR A 76 20.61 2.90 15.88
C THR A 76 20.76 4.10 14.93
N ARG A 77 19.75 4.38 14.11
CA ARG A 77 19.72 5.54 13.22
C ARG A 77 19.12 6.79 13.87
N VAL A 78 18.62 6.68 15.08
CA VAL A 78 18.08 7.83 15.82
C VAL A 78 19.23 8.66 16.34
N PRO A 79 19.38 9.95 15.98
CA PRO A 79 20.45 10.80 16.47
C PRO A 79 20.47 10.90 17.99
N GLY A 80 21.64 10.82 18.59
CA GLY A 80 21.83 10.95 20.05
C GLY A 80 21.47 9.71 20.86
N VAL A 81 21.09 8.60 20.22
CA VAL A 81 20.82 7.33 20.92
C VAL A 81 22.01 6.39 20.78
N SER A 82 22.39 5.75 21.87
CA SER A 82 23.41 4.71 21.90
C SER A 82 22.89 3.45 22.57
N PHE A 83 23.44 2.30 22.19
CA PHE A 83 23.02 1.00 22.68
C PHE A 83 24.22 0.24 23.19
N SER A 84 24.06 -0.52 24.27
CA SER A 84 25.10 -1.40 24.81
C SER A 84 25.38 -2.63 23.95
N ALA A 85 24.40 -3.02 23.13
CA ALA A 85 24.49 -4.09 22.13
C ALA A 85 23.64 -3.73 20.90
N ASP A 86 23.87 -4.39 19.76
CA ASP A 86 23.03 -4.21 18.57
C ASP A 86 21.58 -4.65 18.88
N PRO A 87 20.57 -3.76 18.75
CA PRO A 87 19.19 -4.10 19.05
C PRO A 87 18.54 -5.00 18.00
N ILE A 88 19.12 -5.14 16.79
CA ILE A 88 18.55 -5.92 15.67
C ILE A 88 19.59 -6.83 14.98
N PRO A 89 20.38 -7.63 15.72
CA PRO A 89 21.51 -8.38 15.16
C PRO A 89 21.08 -9.36 14.07
N ASN A 90 19.95 -10.05 14.25
CA ASN A 90 19.46 -11.01 13.28
C ASN A 90 19.06 -10.35 11.94
N ILE A 91 18.42 -9.18 12.01
CA ILE A 91 18.08 -8.41 10.80
C ILE A 91 19.34 -7.97 10.07
N ARG A 92 20.37 -7.51 10.80
CA ARG A 92 21.66 -7.14 10.18
C ARG A 92 22.32 -8.33 9.50
N GLN A 93 22.31 -9.49 10.12
CA GLN A 93 22.83 -10.71 9.52
C GLN A 93 22.08 -11.07 8.23
N ILE A 94 20.75 -11.07 8.25
CA ILE A 94 19.94 -11.35 7.06
C ILE A 94 20.24 -10.37 5.93
N LYS A 95 20.41 -9.07 6.25
CA LYS A 95 20.78 -8.05 5.27
C LYS A 95 22.09 -8.34 4.52
N THR A 96 23.04 -9.06 5.10
CA THR A 96 24.29 -9.42 4.42
C THR A 96 24.12 -10.56 3.41
N GLN A 97 23.03 -11.31 3.50
CA GLN A 97 22.77 -12.53 2.74
C GLN A 97 21.63 -12.35 1.73
N THR A 98 20.90 -11.25 1.76
CA THR A 98 19.72 -11.02 0.93
C THR A 98 19.72 -9.62 0.33
N THR A 99 18.86 -9.39 -0.66
CA THR A 99 18.60 -8.04 -1.15
C THR A 99 18.00 -7.19 -0.03
N SER A 100 18.64 -6.08 0.28
CA SER A 100 18.20 -5.18 1.34
C SER A 100 18.46 -3.72 0.97
N GLY A 101 17.73 -2.82 1.58
CA GLY A 101 17.90 -1.37 1.37
C GLY A 101 17.02 -0.56 2.30
N LEU A 102 17.06 0.75 2.12
CA LEU A 102 16.17 1.69 2.76
C LEU A 102 15.04 2.01 1.80
N MET A 103 13.83 2.02 2.31
CA MET A 103 12.65 2.47 1.59
C MET A 103 12.14 3.75 2.24
N LEU A 104 11.81 4.75 1.42
CA LEU A 104 11.14 5.93 1.90
C LEU A 104 9.71 5.54 2.32
N SER A 105 9.41 5.69 3.62
CA SER A 105 8.05 5.53 4.13
C SER A 105 7.37 6.90 4.19
N PRO A 106 6.31 7.13 3.42
CA PRO A 106 5.56 8.39 3.47
C PRO A 106 4.58 8.45 4.65
N GLY A 107 4.53 7.44 5.50
CA GLY A 107 3.72 7.43 6.71
C GLY A 107 4.36 8.29 7.80
N TYR A 108 3.79 9.46 8.06
CA TYR A 108 4.23 10.36 9.11
C TYR A 108 3.27 10.29 10.30
N GLY A 109 3.74 9.72 11.41
CA GLY A 109 2.96 9.60 12.64
C GLY A 109 1.70 8.73 12.51
N GLY A 110 1.73 7.71 11.65
CA GLY A 110 0.62 6.82 11.29
C GLY A 110 0.39 6.76 9.79
N GLY A 111 -0.75 6.22 9.37
CA GLY A 111 -1.08 6.12 7.94
C GLY A 111 -0.67 4.81 7.30
N THR A 112 -0.50 3.74 8.08
CA THR A 112 -0.18 2.38 7.61
C THR A 112 -1.05 1.94 6.44
N ALA A 113 -2.34 2.32 6.42
CA ALA A 113 -3.24 2.02 5.30
C ALA A 113 -2.79 2.66 3.98
N ASN A 114 -2.15 3.83 4.00
CA ASN A 114 -1.59 4.45 2.81
C ASN A 114 -0.31 3.76 2.35
N ILE A 115 0.52 3.31 3.29
CA ILE A 115 1.74 2.55 2.97
C ILE A 115 1.36 1.21 2.34
N GLU A 116 0.38 0.53 2.93
CA GLU A 116 -0.19 -0.70 2.40
C GLU A 116 -0.76 -0.51 0.98
N TYR A 117 -1.54 0.57 0.79
CA TYR A 117 -2.05 0.94 -0.53
C TYR A 117 -0.93 1.12 -1.57
N GLN A 118 0.11 1.88 -1.22
CA GLN A 118 1.25 2.11 -2.11
C GLN A 118 2.05 0.83 -2.39
N ALA A 119 2.23 -0.03 -1.39
CA ALA A 119 2.92 -1.31 -1.56
C ALA A 119 2.16 -2.26 -2.50
N LEU A 120 0.83 -2.31 -2.38
CA LEU A 120 -0.02 -3.18 -3.19
C LEU A 120 -0.22 -2.66 -4.61
N THR A 121 -0.34 -1.35 -4.78
CA THR A 121 -0.70 -0.73 -6.07
C THR A 121 0.50 -0.21 -6.86
N GLY A 122 1.62 0.06 -6.20
CA GLY A 122 2.75 0.78 -6.79
C GLY A 122 2.48 2.27 -7.02
N LEU A 123 1.36 2.82 -6.52
CA LEU A 123 0.96 4.21 -6.73
C LEU A 123 1.31 5.06 -5.51
N SER A 124 2.13 6.09 -5.72
CA SER A 124 2.52 7.00 -4.65
C SER A 124 1.39 7.94 -4.25
N MET A 125 1.20 8.12 -2.94
CA MET A 125 0.26 9.13 -2.40
C MET A 125 0.63 10.56 -2.82
N ALA A 126 1.88 10.82 -3.16
CA ALA A 126 2.33 12.14 -3.63
C ALA A 126 1.70 12.56 -4.98
N ASN A 127 1.13 11.62 -5.73
CA ASN A 127 0.46 11.91 -6.99
C ASN A 127 -1.00 12.36 -6.82
N TYR A 128 -1.53 12.28 -5.61
CA TYR A 128 -2.91 12.64 -5.31
C TYR A 128 -3.02 14.04 -4.72
N SER A 129 -4.23 14.57 -4.74
CA SER A 129 -4.54 15.85 -4.08
C SER A 129 -4.22 15.77 -2.58
N PRO A 130 -3.70 16.85 -1.96
CA PRO A 130 -3.52 16.91 -0.50
C PRO A 130 -4.79 16.66 0.32
N THR A 131 -5.96 16.83 -0.29
CA THR A 131 -7.25 16.53 0.34
C THR A 131 -7.55 15.02 0.44
N LEU A 132 -6.85 14.20 -0.36
CA LEU A 132 -6.93 12.75 -0.29
C LEU A 132 -5.90 12.24 0.74
N SER A 133 -6.31 12.19 1.99
CA SER A 133 -5.43 11.85 3.11
C SER A 133 -5.35 10.34 3.37
N ILE A 134 -6.42 9.58 3.06
CA ILE A 134 -6.51 8.13 3.30
C ILE A 134 -7.14 7.45 2.09
N ALA A 135 -6.31 6.81 1.27
CA ALA A 135 -6.74 6.15 0.05
C ALA A 135 -7.81 5.06 0.29
N TYR A 136 -7.69 4.30 1.37
CA TYR A 136 -8.62 3.24 1.73
C TYR A 136 -10.03 3.73 2.09
N GLN A 137 -10.17 4.97 2.51
CA GLN A 137 -11.46 5.55 2.86
C GLN A 137 -12.02 6.46 1.77
N GLN A 138 -11.16 7.21 1.09
CA GLN A 138 -11.57 8.28 0.18
C GLN A 138 -11.47 7.91 -1.30
N LEU A 139 -10.67 6.91 -1.67
CA LEU A 139 -10.42 6.55 -3.05
C LEU A 139 -10.91 5.13 -3.38
N VAL A 140 -10.33 4.11 -2.74
CA VAL A 140 -10.56 2.71 -3.12
C VAL A 140 -12.03 2.31 -3.09
N PRO A 141 -12.85 2.74 -2.11
CA PRO A 141 -14.27 2.41 -2.08
C PRO A 141 -15.05 2.88 -3.32
N SER A 142 -14.65 3.97 -3.95
CA SER A 142 -15.30 4.53 -5.14
C SER A 142 -14.80 3.92 -6.46
N LEU A 143 -13.64 3.29 -6.46
CA LEU A 143 -13.06 2.69 -7.66
C LEU A 143 -13.84 1.44 -8.08
N LYS A 144 -14.09 1.29 -9.37
CA LYS A 144 -14.57 0.03 -9.94
C LYS A 144 -13.49 -1.03 -9.98
N TRP A 145 -12.26 -0.60 -10.17
CA TRP A 145 -11.07 -1.42 -10.27
C TRP A 145 -9.85 -0.64 -9.74
N ALA A 146 -8.99 -1.31 -9.01
CA ALA A 146 -7.74 -0.75 -8.52
C ALA A 146 -6.59 -1.68 -8.92
N PRO A 147 -5.53 -1.18 -9.58
CA PRO A 147 -4.39 -2.00 -9.95
C PRO A 147 -3.66 -2.47 -8.71
N THR A 148 -3.42 -3.78 -8.59
CA THR A 148 -2.65 -4.36 -7.49
C THR A 148 -1.76 -5.49 -7.98
N ILE A 149 -0.69 -5.77 -7.23
CA ILE A 149 0.22 -6.87 -7.52
C ILE A 149 -0.50 -8.23 -7.52
N ASN A 150 -1.45 -8.43 -6.61
CA ASN A 150 -2.20 -9.69 -6.55
C ASN A 150 -3.17 -9.87 -7.73
N GLN A 151 -3.71 -8.79 -8.29
CA GLN A 151 -4.47 -8.88 -9.55
C GLN A 151 -3.58 -9.29 -10.72
N ALA A 152 -2.39 -8.70 -10.82
CA ALA A 152 -1.40 -9.09 -11.83
C ALA A 152 -0.97 -10.56 -11.66
N TRP A 153 -0.79 -10.99 -10.40
CA TRP A 153 -0.49 -12.37 -10.06
C TRP A 153 -1.60 -13.33 -10.46
N ASN A 154 -2.85 -13.00 -10.12
CA ASN A 154 -4.01 -13.81 -10.48
C ASN A 154 -4.16 -13.94 -12.00
N ALA A 155 -3.95 -12.85 -12.74
CA ALA A 155 -3.99 -12.86 -14.20
C ALA A 155 -2.91 -13.75 -14.81
N ALA A 156 -1.70 -13.74 -14.25
CA ALA A 156 -0.58 -14.57 -14.73
C ALA A 156 -0.79 -16.06 -14.44
N ASN A 157 -1.41 -16.40 -13.31
CA ASN A 157 -1.65 -17.80 -12.90
C ASN A 157 -2.97 -18.39 -13.40
N GLY A 158 -3.88 -17.58 -13.95
CA GLY A 158 -5.23 -18.03 -14.27
C GLY A 158 -6.06 -18.50 -13.06
N SER A 159 -5.61 -18.23 -11.82
CA SER A 159 -6.24 -18.68 -10.58
C SER A 159 -6.62 -17.50 -9.68
N LYS A 160 -7.90 -17.41 -9.33
CA LYS A 160 -8.41 -16.42 -8.36
C LYS A 160 -8.13 -16.78 -6.89
N LYS A 161 -7.54 -17.96 -6.64
CA LYS A 161 -7.30 -18.47 -5.26
C LYS A 161 -5.86 -18.25 -4.78
N ALA A 162 -5.08 -17.46 -5.48
CA ALA A 162 -3.65 -17.32 -5.24
C ALA A 162 -3.26 -16.24 -4.22
N SER A 163 -4.20 -15.37 -3.80
CA SER A 163 -3.86 -14.22 -2.97
C SER A 163 -4.62 -14.25 -1.65
N ILE A 164 -3.88 -14.27 -0.55
CA ILE A 164 -4.41 -14.26 0.82
C ILE A 164 -3.92 -13.02 1.53
N ALA A 165 -4.82 -12.32 2.22
CA ALA A 165 -4.47 -11.22 3.11
C ALA A 165 -4.64 -11.65 4.57
N LEU A 166 -3.71 -11.22 5.42
CA LEU A 166 -3.77 -11.36 6.87
C LEU A 166 -3.57 -9.99 7.52
N HIS A 167 -4.44 -9.64 8.46
CA HIS A 167 -4.33 -8.39 9.21
C HIS A 167 -4.48 -8.66 10.71
N ALA A 168 -3.51 -8.21 11.50
CA ALA A 168 -3.44 -8.50 12.93
C ALA A 168 -4.42 -7.69 13.80
N PHE A 169 -5.34 -6.94 13.19
CA PHE A 169 -6.29 -6.07 13.86
C PHE A 169 -7.70 -6.27 13.32
N ASN A 170 -8.63 -5.38 13.71
CA ASN A 170 -10.02 -5.44 13.30
C ASN A 170 -10.15 -5.47 11.77
N ARG A 171 -10.98 -6.39 11.27
CA ARG A 171 -11.26 -6.63 9.86
C ARG A 171 -11.68 -5.36 9.10
N ASN A 172 -12.53 -4.56 9.71
CA ASN A 172 -13.08 -3.36 9.08
C ASN A 172 -12.24 -2.10 9.25
N MET A 173 -11.11 -2.16 9.96
CA MET A 173 -10.23 -1.00 10.10
C MET A 173 -9.84 -0.46 8.72
N TYR A 174 -10.16 0.81 8.46
CA TYR A 174 -10.00 1.48 7.16
C TYR A 174 -10.72 0.78 6.00
N PHE A 175 -11.88 0.17 6.24
CA PHE A 175 -12.68 -0.53 5.22
C PHE A 175 -11.93 -1.68 4.52
N ARG A 176 -10.99 -2.36 5.20
CA ARG A 176 -10.19 -3.43 4.58
C ARG A 176 -11.05 -4.56 4.03
N ASP A 177 -12.15 -4.90 4.67
CA ASP A 177 -13.04 -5.96 4.16
C ASP A 177 -13.57 -5.63 2.75
N LEU A 178 -13.93 -4.36 2.51
CA LEU A 178 -14.35 -3.88 1.20
C LEU A 178 -13.16 -3.74 0.24
N ASN A 179 -12.08 -3.11 0.70
CA ASN A 179 -10.94 -2.77 -0.14
C ASN A 179 -10.21 -4.02 -0.63
N TYR A 180 -10.03 -5.04 0.21
CA TYR A 180 -9.38 -6.27 -0.19
C TYR A 180 -10.20 -7.08 -1.19
N LYS A 181 -11.53 -7.02 -1.15
CA LYS A 181 -12.38 -7.56 -2.21
C LYS A 181 -12.13 -6.84 -3.54
N LYS A 182 -12.03 -5.51 -3.54
CA LYS A 182 -11.72 -4.71 -4.73
C LYS A 182 -10.30 -4.96 -5.25
N PHE A 183 -9.35 -5.26 -4.38
CA PHE A 183 -8.00 -5.67 -4.72
C PHE A 183 -7.90 -7.13 -5.18
N GLN A 184 -9.01 -7.87 -5.15
CA GLN A 184 -9.12 -9.27 -5.56
C GLN A 184 -8.29 -10.24 -4.70
N PHE A 185 -8.15 -9.95 -3.42
CA PHE A 185 -7.75 -11.01 -2.49
C PHE A 185 -8.82 -12.09 -2.44
N SER A 186 -8.42 -13.34 -2.60
CA SER A 186 -9.33 -14.48 -2.57
C SER A 186 -9.81 -14.83 -1.16
N GLN A 187 -8.95 -14.57 -0.17
CA GLN A 187 -9.24 -14.78 1.25
C GLN A 187 -8.68 -13.66 2.08
N PHE A 188 -9.38 -13.33 3.17
CA PHE A 188 -8.93 -12.33 4.12
C PHE A 188 -9.17 -12.82 5.55
N PHE A 189 -8.11 -12.90 6.33
CA PHE A 189 -8.12 -13.24 7.74
C PHE A 189 -7.77 -12.02 8.58
N ALA A 190 -8.47 -11.83 9.69
CA ALA A 190 -8.21 -10.80 10.68
C ALA A 190 -8.31 -11.37 12.08
N THR A 191 -7.50 -10.88 13.00
CA THR A 191 -7.51 -11.35 14.40
C THR A 191 -8.56 -10.65 15.25
N ASP A 192 -9.21 -9.61 14.70
CA ASP A 192 -10.22 -8.77 15.37
C ASP A 192 -9.77 -8.24 16.75
N GLY A 193 -8.48 -7.92 16.86
CA GLY A 193 -7.88 -7.39 18.07
C GLY A 193 -7.59 -8.44 19.15
N LYS A 194 -7.79 -9.70 18.86
CA LYS A 194 -7.37 -10.79 19.77
C LYS A 194 -5.95 -11.20 19.38
N PRO A 195 -4.96 -11.05 20.26
CA PRO A 195 -3.64 -11.62 20.04
C PRO A 195 -3.75 -13.14 20.06
N GLN A 196 -3.91 -13.74 18.90
CA GLN A 196 -3.76 -15.18 18.73
C GLN A 196 -2.55 -15.45 17.85
N LEU A 197 -1.41 -15.30 18.46
CA LEU A 197 -0.19 -16.00 18.09
C LEU A 197 0.27 -16.71 19.37
N THR A 198 -0.35 -17.79 19.70
CA THR A 198 0.22 -18.84 20.54
C THR A 198 0.66 -19.96 19.65
#